data_f1d74f1ba69cd54d8430bf0c804fbbe7
#
_entry.id   f1d74f1ba69cd54d8430bf0c804fbbe7
#
_cell.length_a   1.000
_cell.length_b   1.000
_cell.length_c   1.000
_cell.angle_alpha   90.00
_cell.angle_beta   90.00
_cell.angle_gamma   90.00
#
_symmetry.space_group_name_H-M   'P 1'
#
loop_
_entity.id
_entity.type
_entity.pdbx_description
1 polymer ?
#
loop_
_entity_poly.entity_id
_entity_poly.type
_entity_poly.pdbx_seq_one_letter_code
_entity_poly.pdbx_strand_id
1 'polypeptide(L)'
;TAWAFATVGHASPELFHAISAKVARRRFGGFTQQDMSNIAWAFAVLEPPSADELFGTATITTRCAQLETSLSHKELAQLHQWSLWVDERGALWPRLPESLRKACRNAFVAEEGSPSQLQSDVVQEIRSRVDHVEEEHRCETTGYSIDAVVTFDNGDKVAVEVDGPSHFLGRSRQPTGATLLKQRQLRYFGWRLESVT
;
A
#
# COMPACT_ATOMS: atom_id res chain seq x y z
N THR A 1 -5.95 4.49 16.42
CA THR A 1 -4.98 5.62 16.54
C THR A 1 -3.90 5.53 15.46
N ALA A 2 -3.10 4.44 15.36
CA ALA A 2 -2.02 4.32 14.36
C ALA A 2 -2.52 4.57 12.94
N TRP A 3 -3.63 3.94 12.54
CA TRP A 3 -4.27 4.12 11.25
C TRP A 3 -4.57 5.60 10.92
N ALA A 4 -5.10 6.36 11.88
CA ALA A 4 -5.42 7.77 11.66
C ALA A 4 -4.17 8.63 11.38
N PHE A 5 -3.08 8.38 12.13
CA PHE A 5 -1.80 9.06 11.90
C PHE A 5 -1.23 8.71 10.52
N ALA A 6 -1.28 7.42 10.15
CA ALA A 6 -0.82 6.96 8.85
C ALA A 6 -1.67 7.54 7.70
N THR A 7 -3.01 7.61 7.86
CA THR A 7 -3.90 8.17 6.84
C THR A 7 -3.54 9.61 6.49
N VAL A 8 -3.13 10.40 7.48
CA VAL A 8 -2.72 11.79 7.27
C VAL A 8 -1.21 11.95 7.06
N GLY A 9 -0.47 10.87 6.91
CA GLY A 9 0.98 10.91 6.71
C GLY A 9 1.76 11.54 7.86
N HIS A 10 1.18 11.58 9.07
CA HIS A 10 1.81 12.23 10.22
C HIS A 10 2.69 11.26 11.00
N ALA A 11 3.99 11.44 10.90
CA ALA A 11 4.96 10.67 11.69
C ALA A 11 4.97 11.12 13.15
N SER A 12 4.85 10.16 14.08
CA SER A 12 5.05 10.35 15.51
C SER A 12 5.87 9.19 16.07
N PRO A 13 7.20 9.31 16.08
CA PRO A 13 8.10 8.24 16.52
C PRO A 13 7.77 7.72 17.92
N GLU A 14 7.42 8.60 18.86
CA GLU A 14 7.10 8.25 20.24
C GLU A 14 5.82 7.40 20.32
N LEU A 15 4.77 7.77 19.55
CA LEU A 15 3.54 7.01 19.48
C LEU A 15 3.79 5.62 18.90
N PHE A 16 4.52 5.54 17.78
CA PHE A 16 4.78 4.26 17.12
C PHE A 16 5.70 3.36 17.94
N HIS A 17 6.68 3.93 18.65
CA HIS A 17 7.47 3.18 19.62
C HIS A 17 6.61 2.62 20.77
N ALA A 18 5.71 3.43 21.34
CA ALA A 18 4.80 2.96 22.38
C ALA A 18 3.85 1.87 21.90
N ILE A 19 3.37 1.95 20.64
CA ILE A 19 2.57 0.91 19.99
C ILE A 19 3.39 -0.37 19.83
N SER A 20 4.60 -0.30 19.28
CA SER A 20 5.50 -1.46 19.12
C SER A 20 5.73 -2.17 20.44
N ALA A 21 6.14 -1.45 21.48
CA ALA A 21 6.40 -2.00 22.80
C ALA A 21 5.16 -2.68 23.42
N LYS A 22 3.99 -2.06 23.28
CA LYS A 22 2.73 -2.62 23.79
C LYS A 22 2.32 -3.90 23.06
N VAL A 23 2.40 -3.88 21.72
CA VAL A 23 1.98 -5.00 20.88
C VAL A 23 2.95 -6.17 21.02
N ALA A 24 4.26 -5.91 21.00
CA ALA A 24 5.30 -6.93 21.20
C ALA A 24 5.13 -7.63 22.56
N ARG A 25 4.93 -6.88 23.66
CA ARG A 25 4.70 -7.44 24.99
C ARG A 25 3.46 -8.32 25.05
N ARG A 26 2.39 -7.97 24.32
CA ARG A 26 1.14 -8.73 24.28
C ARG A 26 1.11 -9.81 23.22
N ARG A 27 2.11 -9.88 22.35
CA ARG A 27 2.16 -10.79 21.19
C ARG A 27 0.85 -10.79 20.40
N PHE A 28 0.29 -9.60 20.13
CA PHE A 28 -1.03 -9.39 19.55
C PHE A 28 -2.21 -10.02 20.35
N GLY A 29 -1.99 -10.46 21.58
CA GLY A 29 -3.09 -10.94 22.45
C GLY A 29 -4.06 -9.83 22.80
N GLY A 30 -5.37 -10.06 22.55
CA GLY A 30 -6.44 -9.09 22.76
C GLY A 30 -6.57 -8.02 21.68
N PHE A 31 -5.85 -8.16 20.55
CA PHE A 31 -6.04 -7.35 19.34
C PHE A 31 -6.98 -8.09 18.37
N THR A 32 -7.91 -7.35 17.79
CA THR A 32 -8.79 -7.84 16.72
C THR A 32 -8.04 -7.94 15.39
N GLN A 33 -8.65 -8.61 14.40
CA GLN A 33 -8.13 -8.65 13.02
C GLN A 33 -7.95 -7.25 12.45
N GLN A 34 -8.93 -6.38 12.68
CA GLN A 34 -8.89 -4.98 12.27
C GLN A 34 -7.76 -4.20 12.95
N ASP A 35 -7.51 -4.45 14.24
CA ASP A 35 -6.37 -3.80 14.92
C ASP A 35 -5.05 -4.21 14.30
N MET A 36 -4.88 -5.50 14.02
CA MET A 36 -3.65 -6.04 13.44
C MET A 36 -3.40 -5.50 12.04
N SER A 37 -4.40 -5.54 11.17
CA SER A 37 -4.28 -5.05 9.78
C SER A 37 -4.07 -3.53 9.74
N ASN A 38 -4.76 -2.76 10.60
CA ASN A 38 -4.58 -1.32 10.73
C ASN A 38 -3.18 -0.94 11.25
N ILE A 39 -2.63 -1.71 12.21
CA ILE A 39 -1.26 -1.49 12.72
C ILE A 39 -0.25 -1.84 11.62
N ALA A 40 -0.37 -3.00 10.99
CA ALA A 40 0.51 -3.43 9.92
C ALA A 40 0.55 -2.40 8.77
N TRP A 41 -0.61 -1.97 8.31
CA TRP A 41 -0.74 -0.94 7.27
C TRP A 41 -0.15 0.41 7.69
N ALA A 42 -0.43 0.87 8.91
CA ALA A 42 0.08 2.14 9.41
C ALA A 42 1.61 2.17 9.50
N PHE A 43 2.22 1.06 9.89
CA PHE A 43 3.67 0.91 9.91
C PHE A 43 4.25 0.86 8.49
N ALA A 44 3.56 0.19 7.56
CA ALA A 44 3.96 0.19 6.16
C ALA A 44 3.92 1.59 5.53
N VAL A 45 2.95 2.44 5.90
CA VAL A 45 2.86 3.83 5.42
C VAL A 45 3.99 4.70 5.97
N LEU A 46 4.22 4.67 7.27
CA LEU A 46 5.08 5.63 7.97
C LEU A 46 6.52 5.16 8.22
N GLU A 47 6.79 3.86 8.05
CA GLU A 47 8.13 3.25 8.22
C GLU A 47 8.85 3.65 9.53
N PRO A 48 8.19 3.59 10.68
CA PRO A 48 8.81 4.05 11.92
C PRO A 48 10.02 3.18 12.30
N PRO A 49 11.07 3.76 12.92
CA PRO A 49 12.28 3.01 13.33
C PRO A 49 11.99 1.81 14.25
N SER A 50 10.88 1.87 15.01
CA SER A 50 10.45 0.78 15.91
C SER A 50 9.80 -0.42 15.20
N ALA A 51 9.76 -0.44 13.88
CA ALA A 51 9.13 -1.51 13.11
C ALA A 51 9.82 -2.88 13.32
N ASP A 52 11.15 -2.91 13.45
CA ASP A 52 11.90 -4.14 13.65
C ASP A 52 11.52 -4.86 14.97
N GLU A 53 11.21 -4.10 16.02
CA GLU A 53 10.75 -4.67 17.30
C GLU A 53 9.43 -5.44 17.15
N LEU A 54 8.57 -5.00 16.23
CA LEU A 54 7.24 -5.55 16.04
C LEU A 54 7.21 -6.65 14.98
N PHE A 55 7.87 -6.44 13.85
CA PHE A 55 7.78 -7.29 12.67
C PHE A 55 9.00 -8.17 12.43
N GLY A 56 10.10 -7.96 13.15
CA GLY A 56 11.29 -8.81 13.10
C GLY A 56 11.08 -10.24 13.64
N THR A 57 9.90 -10.52 14.21
CA THR A 57 9.51 -11.84 14.73
C THR A 57 8.30 -12.40 13.98
N ALA A 58 8.11 -13.73 13.99
CA ALA A 58 6.98 -14.38 13.35
C ALA A 58 5.62 -14.17 14.07
N THR A 59 5.55 -13.31 15.07
CA THR A 59 4.36 -13.19 15.91
C THR A 59 3.12 -12.73 15.11
N ILE A 60 3.25 -11.69 14.29
CA ILE A 60 2.12 -11.21 13.48
C ILE A 60 1.74 -12.21 12.39
N THR A 61 2.71 -12.79 11.70
CA THR A 61 2.45 -13.73 10.60
C THR A 61 1.78 -15.00 11.10
N THR A 62 2.21 -15.52 12.25
CA THR A 62 1.56 -16.67 12.91
C THR A 62 0.13 -16.32 13.34
N ARG A 63 -0.07 -15.12 13.91
CA ARG A 63 -1.39 -14.71 14.35
C ARG A 63 -2.35 -14.49 13.19
N CYS A 64 -1.91 -13.87 12.11
CA CYS A 64 -2.72 -13.69 10.90
C CYS A 64 -3.10 -15.05 10.29
N ALA A 65 -2.17 -16.02 10.24
CA ALA A 65 -2.45 -17.37 9.75
C ALA A 65 -3.53 -18.10 10.58
N GLN A 66 -3.51 -17.94 11.90
CA GLN A 66 -4.52 -18.51 12.78
C GLN A 66 -5.94 -17.92 12.56
N LEU A 67 -6.01 -16.71 12.03
CA LEU A 67 -7.25 -15.96 11.84
C LEU A 67 -7.64 -15.83 10.34
N GLU A 68 -6.96 -16.54 9.44
CA GLU A 68 -7.11 -16.42 7.99
C GLU A 68 -8.57 -16.45 7.53
N THR A 69 -9.34 -17.40 8.03
CA THR A 69 -10.75 -17.58 7.63
C THR A 69 -11.72 -16.52 8.16
N SER A 70 -11.28 -15.68 9.07
CA SER A 70 -12.08 -14.62 9.69
C SER A 70 -11.67 -13.20 9.29
N LEU A 71 -10.66 -13.07 8.44
CA LEU A 71 -10.23 -11.79 7.90
C LEU A 71 -11.23 -11.29 6.85
N SER A 72 -11.66 -10.05 6.99
CA SER A 72 -12.49 -9.37 6.00
C SER A 72 -11.67 -8.98 4.77
N HIS A 73 -12.35 -8.67 3.68
CA HIS A 73 -11.74 -8.21 2.43
C HIS A 73 -10.79 -7.02 2.65
N LYS A 74 -11.24 -6.02 3.41
CA LYS A 74 -10.42 -4.83 3.73
C LYS A 74 -9.16 -5.16 4.54
N GLU A 75 -9.27 -6.07 5.51
CA GLU A 75 -8.13 -6.51 6.31
C GLU A 75 -7.12 -7.27 5.46
N LEU A 76 -7.60 -8.12 4.55
CA LEU A 76 -6.75 -8.82 3.59
C LEU A 76 -6.03 -7.84 2.65
N ALA A 77 -6.74 -6.82 2.12
CA ALA A 77 -6.14 -5.80 1.26
C ALA A 77 -5.06 -4.99 1.99
N GLN A 78 -5.30 -4.60 3.24
CA GLN A 78 -4.30 -3.92 4.08
C GLN A 78 -3.07 -4.81 4.36
N LEU A 79 -3.28 -6.10 4.63
CA LEU A 79 -2.20 -7.06 4.81
C LEU A 79 -1.42 -7.32 3.53
N HIS A 80 -2.06 -7.20 2.34
CA HIS A 80 -1.34 -7.23 1.07
C HIS A 80 -0.34 -6.08 0.96
N GLN A 81 -0.79 -4.84 1.21
CA GLN A 81 0.09 -3.67 1.17
C GLN A 81 1.22 -3.74 2.20
N TRP A 82 0.94 -4.28 3.40
CA TRP A 82 1.96 -4.59 4.38
C TRP A 82 2.94 -5.67 3.88
N SER A 83 2.46 -6.72 3.20
CA SER A 83 3.32 -7.77 2.63
C SER A 83 4.26 -7.22 1.56
N LEU A 84 3.81 -6.29 0.73
CA LEU A 84 4.68 -5.59 -0.23
C LEU A 84 5.79 -4.82 0.51
N TRP A 85 5.46 -4.15 1.61
CA TRP A 85 6.46 -3.48 2.44
C TRP A 85 7.46 -4.45 3.10
N VAL A 86 7.01 -5.64 3.53
CA VAL A 86 7.91 -6.70 4.01
C VAL A 86 8.87 -7.13 2.90
N ASP A 87 8.42 -7.21 1.65
CA ASP A 87 9.27 -7.53 0.51
C ASP A 87 10.28 -6.39 0.20
N GLU A 88 9.90 -5.10 0.42
CA GLU A 88 10.82 -3.95 0.36
C GLU A 88 11.96 -4.06 1.39
N ARG A 89 11.70 -4.64 2.58
CA ARG A 89 12.69 -4.86 3.64
C ARG A 89 13.58 -6.08 3.37
N GLY A 90 13.33 -6.83 2.31
CA GLY A 90 14.09 -8.01 1.92
C GLY A 90 13.83 -9.23 2.83
N ALA A 91 14.83 -10.11 2.98
CA ALA A 91 14.70 -11.35 3.74
C ALA A 91 14.73 -11.19 5.27
N LEU A 92 14.74 -9.96 5.79
CA LEU A 92 14.95 -9.69 7.22
C LEU A 92 13.73 -10.04 8.09
N TRP A 93 12.52 -9.97 7.51
CA TRP A 93 11.29 -10.17 8.27
C TRP A 93 10.52 -11.42 7.82
N PRO A 94 9.84 -12.11 8.77
CA PRO A 94 8.96 -13.23 8.46
C PRO A 94 7.81 -12.83 7.54
N ARG A 95 7.56 -13.62 6.51
CA ARG A 95 6.47 -13.44 5.55
C ARG A 95 5.21 -14.19 5.97
N LEU A 96 4.05 -13.70 5.53
CA LEU A 96 2.80 -14.46 5.63
C LEU A 96 2.93 -15.80 4.88
N PRO A 97 2.21 -16.86 5.34
CA PRO A 97 2.07 -18.08 4.58
C PRO A 97 1.58 -17.83 3.13
N GLU A 98 2.00 -18.64 2.19
CA GLU A 98 1.71 -18.44 0.78
C GLU A 98 0.21 -18.44 0.47
N SER A 99 -0.58 -19.30 1.15
CA SER A 99 -2.05 -19.32 1.02
C SER A 99 -2.66 -17.96 1.39
N LEU A 100 -2.23 -17.41 2.51
CA LEU A 100 -2.73 -16.12 3.01
C LEU A 100 -2.23 -14.95 2.14
N ARG A 101 -0.98 -14.99 1.66
CA ARG A 101 -0.47 -13.98 0.70
C ARG A 101 -1.31 -13.93 -0.57
N LYS A 102 -1.67 -15.11 -1.10
CA LYS A 102 -2.54 -15.22 -2.27
C LYS A 102 -3.94 -14.66 -1.99
N ALA A 103 -4.52 -14.99 -0.84
CA ALA A 103 -5.82 -14.45 -0.42
C ALA A 103 -5.76 -12.91 -0.27
N CYS A 104 -4.72 -12.37 0.36
CA CYS A 104 -4.49 -10.94 0.49
C CYS A 104 -4.39 -10.24 -0.86
N ARG A 105 -3.61 -10.80 -1.79
CA ARG A 105 -3.49 -10.26 -3.14
C ARG A 105 -4.82 -10.29 -3.90
N ASN A 106 -5.54 -11.41 -3.84
CA ASN A 106 -6.84 -11.53 -4.52
C ASN A 106 -7.85 -10.50 -4.00
N ALA A 107 -7.92 -10.30 -2.70
CA ALA A 107 -8.75 -9.27 -2.10
C ALA A 107 -8.33 -7.87 -2.57
N PHE A 108 -7.05 -7.57 -2.57
CA PHE A 108 -6.54 -6.27 -3.00
C PHE A 108 -6.83 -5.97 -4.48
N VAL A 109 -6.64 -6.96 -5.35
CA VAL A 109 -6.89 -6.81 -6.80
C VAL A 109 -8.37 -6.71 -7.12
N ALA A 110 -9.25 -7.30 -6.30
CA ALA A 110 -10.70 -7.24 -6.49
C ALA A 110 -11.32 -5.89 -6.09
N GLU A 111 -10.56 -4.99 -5.43
CA GLU A 111 -10.98 -3.59 -5.22
C GLU A 111 -10.83 -2.81 -6.53
N GLU A 112 -11.90 -2.80 -7.34
CA GLU A 112 -11.94 -2.02 -8.58
C GLU A 112 -12.40 -0.59 -8.28
N GLY A 113 -11.57 0.39 -8.68
CA GLY A 113 -11.99 1.78 -8.80
C GLY A 113 -12.60 2.02 -10.20
N SER A 114 -13.51 2.96 -10.31
CA SER A 114 -13.93 3.47 -11.62
C SER A 114 -13.08 4.70 -11.96
N PRO A 115 -12.61 4.83 -13.22
CA PRO A 115 -11.91 6.02 -13.67
C PRO A 115 -12.68 7.29 -13.35
N SER A 116 -12.00 8.31 -12.86
CA SER A 116 -12.62 9.62 -12.66
C SER A 116 -12.64 10.40 -13.97
N GLN A 117 -13.51 11.43 -14.07
CA GLN A 117 -13.51 12.30 -15.24
C GLN A 117 -12.14 12.96 -15.47
N LEU A 118 -11.49 13.40 -14.39
CA LEU A 118 -10.13 13.96 -14.46
C LEU A 118 -9.13 12.97 -15.06
N GLN A 119 -9.18 11.70 -14.63
CA GLN A 119 -8.33 10.65 -15.20
C GLN A 119 -8.57 10.47 -16.69
N SER A 120 -9.84 10.39 -17.11
CA SER A 120 -10.20 10.26 -18.53
C SER A 120 -9.70 11.45 -19.36
N ASP A 121 -9.85 12.67 -18.86
CA ASP A 121 -9.40 13.90 -19.54
C ASP A 121 -7.86 13.91 -19.69
N VAL A 122 -7.12 13.55 -18.63
CA VAL A 122 -5.66 13.46 -18.65
C VAL A 122 -5.18 12.38 -19.62
N VAL A 123 -5.79 11.19 -19.58
CA VAL A 123 -5.41 10.09 -20.47
C VAL A 123 -5.69 10.45 -21.94
N GLN A 124 -6.79 11.13 -22.22
CA GLN A 124 -7.10 11.61 -23.57
C GLN A 124 -6.07 12.62 -24.06
N GLU A 125 -5.64 13.54 -23.20
CA GLU A 125 -4.60 14.52 -23.55
C GLU A 125 -3.24 13.83 -23.80
N ILE A 126 -2.87 12.83 -23.00
CA ILE A 126 -1.65 12.04 -23.23
C ILE A 126 -1.73 11.31 -24.58
N ARG A 127 -2.85 10.65 -24.88
CA ARG A 127 -3.09 9.96 -26.17
C ARG A 127 -3.01 10.85 -27.38
N SER A 128 -3.27 12.15 -27.24
CA SER A 128 -3.12 13.11 -28.32
C SER A 128 -1.64 13.36 -28.71
N ARG A 129 -0.69 12.95 -27.87
CA ARG A 129 0.74 13.24 -27.99
C ARG A 129 1.62 12.00 -28.07
N VAL A 130 1.12 10.86 -27.62
CA VAL A 130 1.88 9.60 -27.55
C VAL A 130 1.01 8.45 -28.02
N ASP A 131 1.55 7.61 -28.91
CA ASP A 131 0.80 6.54 -29.57
C ASP A 131 0.48 5.35 -28.67
N HIS A 132 1.34 5.06 -27.69
CA HIS A 132 1.23 3.87 -26.85
C HIS A 132 0.88 4.21 -25.41
N VAL A 133 -0.43 4.24 -25.09
CA VAL A 133 -0.98 4.49 -23.75
C VAL A 133 -1.93 3.36 -23.37
N GLU A 134 -1.58 2.64 -22.32
CA GLU A 134 -2.42 1.63 -21.68
C GLU A 134 -3.07 2.24 -20.43
N GLU A 135 -4.40 2.26 -20.37
CA GLU A 135 -5.20 2.81 -19.27
C GLU A 135 -5.56 1.69 -18.28
N GLU A 136 -5.67 2.00 -16.99
CA GLU A 136 -6.01 1.04 -15.94
C GLU A 136 -5.07 -0.19 -15.92
N HIS A 137 -3.78 0.05 -16.10
CA HIS A 137 -2.78 -1.02 -16.12
C HIS A 137 -2.67 -1.69 -14.74
N ARG A 138 -2.92 -2.98 -14.68
CA ARG A 138 -2.72 -3.78 -13.45
C ARG A 138 -1.27 -4.25 -13.34
N CYS A 139 -0.52 -3.67 -12.40
CA CYS A 139 0.84 -4.10 -12.13
C CYS A 139 0.88 -5.56 -11.64
N GLU A 140 1.50 -6.45 -12.41
CA GLU A 140 1.55 -7.88 -12.09
C GLU A 140 2.28 -8.17 -10.78
N THR A 141 3.32 -7.41 -10.46
CA THR A 141 4.12 -7.61 -9.26
C THR A 141 3.39 -7.16 -8.00
N THR A 142 2.84 -5.95 -8.01
CA THR A 142 2.25 -5.34 -6.82
C THR A 142 0.74 -5.53 -6.70
N GLY A 143 0.04 -5.73 -7.82
CA GLY A 143 -1.42 -5.76 -7.87
C GLY A 143 -2.06 -4.37 -7.89
N TYR A 144 -1.30 -3.28 -7.80
CA TYR A 144 -1.85 -1.94 -7.95
C TYR A 144 -2.41 -1.70 -9.36
N SER A 145 -3.54 -1.02 -9.47
CA SER A 145 -3.95 -0.38 -10.70
C SER A 145 -3.17 0.91 -10.89
N ILE A 146 -2.63 1.12 -12.07
CA ILE A 146 -1.94 2.34 -12.50
C ILE A 146 -2.86 3.03 -13.50
N ASP A 147 -3.16 4.32 -13.31
CA ASP A 147 -4.16 5.04 -14.10
C ASP A 147 -3.82 5.04 -15.60
N ALA A 148 -2.53 5.23 -15.93
CA ALA A 148 -2.04 5.02 -17.29
C ALA A 148 -0.57 4.58 -17.32
N VAL A 149 -0.20 3.78 -18.31
CA VAL A 149 1.19 3.46 -18.63
C VAL A 149 1.49 3.97 -20.03
N VAL A 150 2.48 4.86 -20.13
CA VAL A 150 2.99 5.39 -21.38
C VAL A 150 4.22 4.60 -21.79
N THR A 151 4.23 4.07 -23.01
CA THR A 151 5.40 3.40 -23.57
C THR A 151 5.99 4.28 -24.68
N PHE A 152 7.25 4.66 -24.53
CA PHE A 152 7.98 5.46 -25.51
C PHE A 152 8.63 4.59 -26.59
N ASP A 153 8.99 5.19 -27.73
CA ASP A 153 9.59 4.48 -28.89
C ASP A 153 10.89 3.73 -28.56
N ASN A 154 11.61 4.18 -27.54
CA ASN A 154 12.81 3.49 -27.04
C ASN A 154 12.51 2.29 -26.13
N GLY A 155 11.23 2.00 -25.88
CA GLY A 155 10.76 0.92 -25.02
C GLY A 155 10.63 1.28 -23.53
N ASP A 156 11.00 2.51 -23.13
CA ASP A 156 10.85 2.98 -21.76
C ASP A 156 9.35 3.08 -21.40
N LYS A 157 9.01 2.64 -20.18
CA LYS A 157 7.66 2.74 -19.63
C LYS A 157 7.62 3.72 -18.47
N VAL A 158 6.61 4.56 -18.46
CA VAL A 158 6.32 5.51 -17.38
C VAL A 158 4.90 5.27 -16.88
N ALA A 159 4.78 5.02 -15.59
CA ALA A 159 3.49 4.98 -14.90
C ALA A 159 3.02 6.41 -14.63
N VAL A 160 1.78 6.69 -14.94
CA VAL A 160 1.13 7.98 -14.68
C VAL A 160 -0.01 7.76 -13.70
N GLU A 161 0.02 8.48 -12.59
CA GLU A 161 -1.05 8.54 -11.60
C GLU A 161 -1.76 9.89 -11.69
N VAL A 162 -3.07 9.88 -11.73
CA VAL A 162 -3.89 11.10 -11.76
C VAL A 162 -4.47 11.35 -10.38
N ASP A 163 -3.77 12.17 -9.61
CA ASP A 163 -4.09 12.43 -8.22
C ASP A 163 -5.19 13.51 -8.08
N GLY A 164 -6.45 13.08 -8.08
CA GLY A 164 -7.59 13.95 -7.80
C GLY A 164 -7.67 14.39 -6.32
N PRO A 165 -8.68 15.22 -5.94
CA PRO A 165 -8.80 15.78 -4.59
C PRO A 165 -8.80 14.75 -3.44
N SER A 166 -9.27 13.53 -3.68
CA SER A 166 -9.29 12.43 -2.69
C SER A 166 -7.91 11.90 -2.32
N HIS A 167 -6.90 12.16 -3.14
CA HIS A 167 -5.51 11.78 -2.92
C HIS A 167 -4.76 12.72 -1.96
N PHE A 168 -5.40 13.86 -1.60
CA PHE A 168 -4.82 14.89 -0.75
C PHE A 168 -5.61 15.12 0.54
N LEU A 169 -4.95 15.68 1.55
CA LEU A 169 -5.55 16.02 2.84
C LEU A 169 -6.35 17.32 2.74
N GLY A 170 -7.67 17.22 2.68
CA GLY A 170 -8.57 18.36 2.61
C GLY A 170 -8.23 19.29 1.44
N ARG A 171 -7.95 20.56 1.72
CA ARG A 171 -7.55 21.56 0.72
C ARG A 171 -6.02 21.71 0.58
N SER A 172 -5.26 20.91 1.29
CA SER A 172 -3.80 20.93 1.19
C SER A 172 -3.35 20.16 -0.06
N ARG A 173 -2.11 20.41 -0.49
CA ARG A 173 -1.46 19.57 -1.52
C ARG A 173 -0.65 18.43 -0.90
N GLN A 174 -0.85 18.15 0.38
CA GLN A 174 -0.19 17.06 1.08
C GLN A 174 -0.90 15.73 0.75
N PRO A 175 -0.20 14.75 0.15
CA PRO A 175 -0.79 13.46 -0.18
C PRO A 175 -1.26 12.71 1.05
N THR A 176 -2.29 11.88 0.89
CA THR A 176 -2.71 10.93 1.93
C THR A 176 -1.66 9.84 2.12
N GLY A 177 -1.69 9.16 3.28
CA GLY A 177 -0.80 8.03 3.53
C GLY A 177 -0.97 6.90 2.51
N ALA A 178 -2.18 6.66 2.03
CA ALA A 178 -2.45 5.66 0.99
C ALA A 178 -1.76 6.01 -0.33
N THR A 179 -1.83 7.28 -0.75
CA THR A 179 -1.14 7.79 -1.95
C THR A 179 0.36 7.64 -1.81
N LEU A 180 0.92 8.06 -0.66
CA LEU A 180 2.37 7.93 -0.38
C LEU A 180 2.83 6.46 -0.44
N LEU A 181 2.07 5.55 0.17
CA LEU A 181 2.38 4.13 0.17
C LEU A 181 2.38 3.54 -1.24
N LYS A 182 1.32 3.78 -2.02
CA LYS A 182 1.21 3.31 -3.42
C LYS A 182 2.38 3.81 -4.25
N GLN A 183 2.65 5.12 -4.22
CA GLN A 183 3.73 5.72 -5.01
C GLN A 183 5.11 5.18 -4.61
N ARG A 184 5.38 4.99 -3.31
CA ARG A 184 6.63 4.41 -2.85
C ARG A 184 6.78 2.97 -3.33
N GLN A 185 5.75 2.15 -3.14
CA GLN A 185 5.78 0.74 -3.54
C GLN A 185 5.96 0.57 -5.05
N LEU A 186 5.23 1.32 -5.86
CA LEU A 186 5.41 1.28 -7.32
C LEU A 186 6.86 1.62 -7.71
N ARG A 187 7.45 2.67 -7.13
CA ARG A 187 8.86 3.04 -7.41
C ARG A 187 9.85 1.96 -6.96
N TYR A 188 9.63 1.37 -5.78
CA TYR A 188 10.48 0.29 -5.29
C TYR A 188 10.47 -0.93 -6.22
N PHE A 189 9.31 -1.28 -6.75
CA PHE A 189 9.14 -2.39 -7.70
C PHE A 189 9.45 -2.03 -9.15
N GLY A 190 10.17 -0.92 -9.38
CA GLY A 190 10.82 -0.60 -10.64
C GLY A 190 10.06 0.32 -11.58
N TRP A 191 8.93 0.87 -11.16
CA TRP A 191 8.20 1.85 -11.97
C TRP A 191 8.83 3.24 -11.90
N ARG A 192 9.10 3.83 -13.06
CA ARG A 192 9.22 5.26 -13.18
C ARG A 192 7.82 5.86 -13.09
N LEU A 193 7.58 6.68 -12.07
CA LEU A 193 6.24 7.16 -11.71
C LEU A 193 6.18 8.68 -11.78
N GLU A 194 5.22 9.18 -12.55
CA GLU A 194 4.84 10.59 -12.63
C GLU A 194 3.42 10.77 -12.08
N SER A 195 3.18 11.88 -11.37
CA SER A 195 1.88 12.22 -10.80
C SER A 195 1.37 13.52 -11.41
N VAL A 196 0.12 13.48 -11.88
CA VAL A 196 -0.61 14.62 -12.45
C VAL A 196 -1.71 15.03 -11.47
N THR A 197 -1.77 16.34 -11.12
CA THR A 197 -2.70 16.89 -10.11
C THR A 197 -3.54 18.02 -10.67
#